data_a82affef7d96e168fd93c464a2cde17e
#
_entry.id   a82affef7d96e168fd93c464a2cde17e
#
_cell.length_a   1.000
_cell.length_b   1.000
_cell.length_c   1.000
_cell.angle_alpha   90.00
_cell.angle_beta   90.00
_cell.angle_gamma   90.00
#
_symmetry.space_group_name_H-M   'P 1'
#
loop_
_entity.id
_entity.type
_entity.pdbx_description
1 polymer ?
#
loop_
_entity_poly.entity_id
_entity_poly.type
_entity_poly.pdbx_seq_one_letter_code
_entity_poly.pdbx_strand_id
1 'polypeptide(L)'
;NKRERDFNGLIMNIEQIYKDANALLEGHFKLSSGNHSQFYLQSAKVLEDPKTAKLLAEALAVEIKKSGIKIDAVCAPALGGLIAGFALATALDVRFIFAERADGEMTIRRGFEVKPGEKYLVCEDIITTGGSALEAAREIVKGGGEVVAYAALANRGFCQRVGSELSRKDNCKLPLDKPLFALADFAFEMYSADNCPLCKDGSVAIKPGSRGN
;
A
#
# COMPACT_ATOMS: atom_id res chain seq x y z
N ASN A 1 -1.75 -5.77 -22.60
CA ASN A 1 -2.64 -5.22 -21.59
C ASN A 1 -2.00 -5.31 -20.21
N LYS A 2 -1.31 -4.21 -19.77
CA LYS A 2 -0.45 -4.14 -18.56
C LYS A 2 -1.21 -4.24 -17.22
N ARG A 3 -2.53 -4.42 -17.22
CA ARG A 3 -3.41 -4.37 -16.05
C ARG A 3 -3.90 -5.74 -15.59
N GLU A 4 -3.70 -6.75 -16.41
CA GLU A 4 -4.03 -8.14 -16.10
C GLU A 4 -2.75 -8.88 -15.71
N ARG A 5 -2.81 -9.66 -14.65
CA ARG A 5 -1.70 -10.48 -14.17
C ARG A 5 -2.16 -11.90 -13.95
N ASP A 6 -1.28 -12.83 -14.30
CA ASP A 6 -1.46 -14.24 -13.98
C ASP A 6 -0.84 -14.53 -12.60
N PHE A 7 -1.71 -14.89 -11.66
CA PHE A 7 -1.32 -15.38 -10.35
C PHE A 7 -1.67 -16.87 -10.27
N ASN A 8 -0.70 -17.75 -10.64
CA ASN A 8 -0.86 -19.20 -10.68
C ASN A 8 -2.04 -19.68 -11.56
N GLY A 9 -2.17 -19.12 -12.78
CA GLY A 9 -3.24 -19.47 -13.71
C GLY A 9 -4.55 -18.69 -13.52
N LEU A 10 -4.60 -17.79 -12.53
CA LEU A 10 -5.72 -16.87 -12.36
C LEU A 10 -5.35 -15.49 -12.91
N ILE A 11 -5.93 -15.13 -14.03
CA ILE A 11 -5.78 -13.78 -14.60
C ILE A 11 -6.63 -12.79 -13.82
N MET A 12 -6.00 -11.82 -13.18
CA MET A 12 -6.67 -10.80 -12.38
C MET A 12 -6.45 -9.40 -12.95
N ASN A 13 -7.54 -8.67 -13.14
CA ASN A 13 -7.51 -7.24 -13.43
C ASN A 13 -7.73 -6.45 -12.13
N ILE A 14 -6.64 -6.04 -11.49
CA ILE A 14 -6.69 -5.33 -10.20
C ILE A 14 -7.43 -3.99 -10.32
N GLU A 15 -7.24 -3.25 -11.42
CA GLU A 15 -7.97 -2.00 -11.65
C GLU A 15 -9.48 -2.22 -11.71
N GLN A 16 -9.92 -3.29 -12.36
CA GLN A 16 -11.35 -3.62 -12.45
C GLN A 16 -11.92 -3.96 -11.06
N ILE A 17 -11.18 -4.71 -10.25
CA ILE A 17 -11.58 -5.01 -8.85
C ILE A 17 -11.77 -3.72 -8.05
N TYR A 18 -10.86 -2.74 -8.21
CA TYR A 18 -10.97 -1.44 -7.53
C TYR A 18 -12.17 -0.61 -8.05
N LYS A 19 -12.45 -0.65 -9.35
CA LYS A 19 -13.63 0.01 -9.95
C LYS A 19 -14.94 -0.62 -9.46
N ASP A 20 -15.05 -1.93 -9.48
CA ASP A 20 -16.25 -2.67 -9.07
C ASP A 20 -16.57 -2.45 -7.58
N ALA A 21 -15.54 -2.29 -6.74
CA ALA A 21 -15.67 -1.95 -5.33
C ALA A 21 -15.94 -0.45 -5.07
N ASN A 22 -16.04 0.39 -6.10
CA ASN A 22 -16.05 1.86 -5.97
C ASN A 22 -14.86 2.39 -5.15
N ALA A 23 -13.70 1.75 -5.31
CA ALA A 23 -12.44 2.08 -4.62
C ALA A 23 -11.50 2.91 -5.49
N LEU A 24 -11.73 2.97 -6.80
CA LEU A 24 -11.09 3.87 -7.74
C LEU A 24 -12.13 4.89 -8.20
N LEU A 25 -12.03 6.10 -7.65
CA LEU A 25 -12.94 7.20 -7.96
C LEU A 25 -12.33 8.10 -9.00
N GLU A 26 -13.17 8.58 -9.93
CA GLU A 26 -12.81 9.61 -10.91
C GLU A 26 -13.57 10.90 -10.61
N GLY A 27 -12.88 12.05 -10.68
CA GLY A 27 -13.44 13.36 -10.34
C GLY A 27 -12.36 14.41 -10.19
N HIS A 28 -12.57 15.38 -9.32
CA HIS A 28 -11.56 16.38 -8.95
C HIS A 28 -11.33 16.33 -7.45
N PHE A 29 -10.20 15.80 -7.04
CA PHE A 29 -9.90 15.53 -5.63
C PHE A 29 -8.74 16.37 -5.11
N LYS A 30 -8.91 16.88 -3.88
CA LYS A 30 -7.83 17.46 -3.08
C LYS A 30 -7.24 16.41 -2.17
N LEU A 31 -5.98 16.08 -2.38
CA LEU A 31 -5.24 15.08 -1.60
C LEU A 31 -4.73 15.67 -0.28
N SER A 32 -4.33 14.80 0.66
CA SER A 32 -3.77 15.22 1.96
C SER A 32 -2.49 16.05 1.83
N SER A 33 -1.75 15.89 0.72
CA SER A 33 -0.58 16.71 0.39
C SER A 33 -0.93 18.15 -0.04
N GLY A 34 -2.21 18.46 -0.25
CA GLY A 34 -2.69 19.71 -0.84
C GLY A 34 -2.74 19.69 -2.37
N ASN A 35 -2.14 18.69 -3.02
CA ASN A 35 -2.21 18.52 -4.46
C ASN A 35 -3.59 18.07 -4.91
N HIS A 36 -3.90 18.31 -6.19
CA HIS A 36 -5.13 17.87 -6.85
C HIS A 36 -4.86 16.64 -7.72
N SER A 37 -5.87 15.79 -7.87
CA SER A 37 -5.83 14.61 -8.74
C SER A 37 -7.19 14.35 -9.36
N GLN A 38 -7.20 13.82 -10.59
CA GLN A 38 -8.41 13.34 -11.24
C GLN A 38 -8.89 12.01 -10.64
N PHE A 39 -8.00 11.27 -10.01
CA PHE A 39 -8.31 9.95 -9.45
C PHE A 39 -8.00 9.89 -7.96
N TYR A 40 -8.78 9.08 -7.25
CA TYR A 40 -8.57 8.79 -5.85
C TYR A 40 -8.75 7.28 -5.58
N LEU A 41 -7.81 6.70 -4.83
CA LEU A 41 -7.86 5.31 -4.39
C LEU A 41 -8.28 5.21 -2.93
N GLN A 42 -9.21 4.28 -2.65
CA GLN A 42 -9.69 4.01 -1.31
C GLN A 42 -9.74 2.50 -1.06
N SER A 43 -8.59 1.88 -0.79
CA SER A 43 -8.46 0.42 -0.63
C SER A 43 -9.36 -0.16 0.46
N ALA A 44 -9.75 0.63 1.46
CA ALA A 44 -10.71 0.19 2.48
C ALA A 44 -12.03 -0.32 1.86
N LYS A 45 -12.47 0.27 0.73
CA LYS A 45 -13.66 -0.19 0.01
C LYS A 45 -13.49 -1.56 -0.66
N VAL A 46 -12.29 -1.89 -1.10
CA VAL A 46 -11.98 -3.23 -1.62
C VAL A 46 -11.91 -4.24 -0.48
N LEU A 47 -11.34 -3.81 0.65
CA LEU A 47 -11.09 -4.65 1.81
C LEU A 47 -12.33 -4.85 2.71
N GLU A 48 -13.44 -4.13 2.47
CA GLU A 48 -14.70 -4.36 3.19
C GLU A 48 -15.33 -5.72 2.86
N ASP A 49 -15.01 -6.29 1.68
CA ASP A 49 -15.37 -7.67 1.34
C ASP A 49 -14.22 -8.64 1.71
N PRO A 50 -14.40 -9.51 2.72
CA PRO A 50 -13.36 -10.44 3.14
C PRO A 50 -12.93 -11.43 2.07
N LYS A 51 -13.81 -11.79 1.12
CA LYS A 51 -13.47 -12.70 0.02
C LYS A 51 -12.50 -12.03 -0.95
N THR A 52 -12.76 -10.78 -1.31
CA THR A 52 -11.87 -9.98 -2.15
C THR A 52 -10.55 -9.68 -1.44
N ALA A 53 -10.58 -9.34 -0.15
CA ALA A 53 -9.37 -9.15 0.65
C ALA A 53 -8.49 -10.41 0.66
N LYS A 54 -9.08 -11.58 0.87
CA LYS A 54 -8.38 -12.87 0.80
C LYS A 54 -7.77 -13.12 -0.57
N LEU A 55 -8.55 -12.94 -1.64
CA LEU A 55 -8.10 -13.15 -3.02
C LEU A 55 -6.89 -12.29 -3.36
N LEU A 56 -6.93 -11.00 -3.03
CA LEU A 56 -5.82 -10.08 -3.26
C LEU A 56 -4.58 -10.44 -2.44
N ALA A 57 -4.77 -10.82 -1.18
CA ALA A 57 -3.68 -11.25 -0.31
C ALA A 57 -3.01 -12.53 -0.80
N GLU A 58 -3.78 -13.51 -1.28
CA GLU A 58 -3.26 -14.75 -1.86
C GLU A 58 -2.45 -14.47 -3.14
N ALA A 59 -2.96 -13.59 -4.01
CA ALA A 59 -2.24 -13.17 -5.20
C ALA A 59 -0.89 -12.50 -4.86
N LEU A 60 -0.88 -11.60 -3.87
CA LEU A 60 0.34 -10.94 -3.41
C LEU A 60 1.31 -11.93 -2.76
N ALA A 61 0.81 -12.87 -1.96
CA ALA A 61 1.62 -13.94 -1.35
C ALA A 61 2.30 -14.82 -2.39
N VAL A 62 1.66 -15.11 -3.53
CA VAL A 62 2.26 -15.84 -4.65
C VAL A 62 3.50 -15.12 -5.17
N GLU A 63 3.43 -13.81 -5.41
CA GLU A 63 4.57 -13.03 -5.89
C GLU A 63 5.72 -13.01 -4.87
N ILE A 64 5.40 -12.88 -3.58
CA ILE A 64 6.40 -12.90 -2.52
C ILE A 64 7.07 -14.28 -2.42
N LYS A 65 6.29 -15.36 -2.44
CA LYS A 65 6.83 -16.73 -2.38
C LYS A 65 7.74 -17.06 -3.57
N LYS A 66 7.39 -16.59 -4.77
CA LYS A 66 8.25 -16.74 -5.97
C LYS A 66 9.62 -16.08 -5.83
N SER A 67 9.75 -15.04 -5.02
CA SER A 67 11.04 -14.38 -4.79
C SER A 67 12.02 -15.18 -3.95
N GLY A 68 11.56 -16.21 -3.22
CA GLY A 68 12.36 -17.00 -2.31
C GLY A 68 12.75 -16.28 -1.00
N ILE A 69 12.27 -15.04 -0.77
CA ILE A 69 12.56 -14.30 0.45
C ILE A 69 11.83 -14.96 1.62
N LYS A 70 12.58 -15.29 2.67
CA LYS A 70 12.02 -15.83 3.91
C LYS A 70 11.33 -14.69 4.68
N ILE A 71 10.07 -14.90 5.06
CA ILE A 71 9.28 -14.01 5.89
C ILE A 71 8.89 -14.79 7.16
N ASP A 72 9.13 -14.22 8.32
CA ASP A 72 8.74 -14.81 9.62
C ASP A 72 7.52 -14.07 10.21
N ALA A 73 7.32 -12.81 9.85
CA ALA A 73 6.18 -12.00 10.29
C ALA A 73 5.83 -10.88 9.31
N VAL A 74 4.58 -10.45 9.33
CA VAL A 74 4.12 -9.23 8.66
C VAL A 74 3.86 -8.15 9.71
N CYS A 75 4.32 -6.94 9.42
CA CYS A 75 4.00 -5.75 10.20
C CYS A 75 3.27 -4.74 9.31
N ALA A 76 2.17 -4.17 9.80
CA ALA A 76 1.41 -3.16 9.07
C ALA A 76 1.32 -1.84 9.85
N PRO A 77 1.47 -0.67 9.20
CA PRO A 77 1.09 0.60 9.82
C PRO A 77 -0.43 0.71 9.94
N ALA A 78 -0.92 1.01 11.13
CA ALA A 78 -2.33 1.29 11.34
C ALA A 78 -2.70 2.69 10.78
N LEU A 79 -3.96 2.95 10.33
CA LEU A 79 -5.05 1.98 10.28
C LEU A 79 -5.15 1.31 8.90
N GLY A 80 -4.78 2.00 7.83
CA GLY A 80 -5.01 1.57 6.44
C GLY A 80 -4.44 0.19 6.15
N GLY A 81 -3.23 -0.08 6.62
CA GLY A 81 -2.52 -1.34 6.38
C GLY A 81 -3.04 -2.55 7.17
N LEU A 82 -3.90 -2.37 8.20
CA LEU A 82 -4.25 -3.46 9.10
C LEU A 82 -4.89 -4.65 8.40
N ILE A 83 -5.94 -4.41 7.61
CA ILE A 83 -6.68 -5.51 6.95
C ILE A 83 -5.82 -6.16 5.88
N ALA A 84 -5.13 -5.36 5.06
CA ALA A 84 -4.24 -5.86 4.02
C ALA A 84 -3.10 -6.70 4.62
N GLY A 85 -2.45 -6.19 5.69
CA GLY A 85 -1.37 -6.87 6.38
C GLY A 85 -1.80 -8.16 7.06
N PHE A 86 -2.95 -8.16 7.75
CA PHE A 86 -3.50 -9.36 8.38
C PHE A 86 -3.86 -10.44 7.35
N ALA A 87 -4.53 -10.05 6.25
CA ALA A 87 -4.87 -10.97 5.19
C ALA A 87 -3.62 -11.56 4.52
N LEU A 88 -2.58 -10.72 4.30
CA LEU A 88 -1.31 -11.18 3.73
C LEU A 88 -0.56 -12.12 4.69
N ALA A 89 -0.52 -11.83 5.99
CA ALA A 89 0.07 -12.71 6.98
C ALA A 89 -0.63 -14.08 6.99
N THR A 90 -1.97 -14.09 6.88
CA THR A 90 -2.76 -15.32 6.76
C THR A 90 -2.38 -16.10 5.49
N ALA A 91 -2.25 -15.43 4.33
CA ALA A 91 -1.89 -16.07 3.07
C ALA A 91 -0.43 -16.61 3.04
N LEU A 92 0.45 -15.97 3.80
CA LEU A 92 1.85 -16.41 3.98
C LEU A 92 2.02 -17.46 5.09
N ASP A 93 1.00 -17.66 5.94
CA ASP A 93 1.03 -18.49 7.14
C ASP A 93 2.12 -18.05 8.13
N VAL A 94 2.15 -16.75 8.44
CA VAL A 94 3.12 -16.14 9.36
C VAL A 94 2.44 -15.25 10.40
N ARG A 95 3.19 -14.88 11.43
CA ARG A 95 2.74 -14.00 12.50
C ARG A 95 2.43 -12.60 11.96
N PHE A 96 1.42 -11.94 12.56
CA PHE A 96 1.05 -10.55 12.29
C PHE A 96 1.23 -9.67 13.51
N ILE A 97 1.82 -8.50 13.32
CA ILE A 97 1.84 -7.39 14.26
C ILE A 97 1.52 -6.08 13.53
N PHE A 98 1.27 -5.03 14.26
CA PHE A 98 1.12 -3.70 13.66
C PHE A 98 1.78 -2.60 14.48
N ALA A 99 2.14 -1.53 13.79
CA ALA A 99 2.55 -0.27 14.37
C ALA A 99 1.42 0.76 14.24
N GLU A 100 1.26 1.61 15.23
CA GLU A 100 0.26 2.69 15.23
C GLU A 100 0.86 4.00 15.70
N ARG A 101 0.22 5.11 15.34
CA ARG A 101 0.65 6.41 15.84
C ARG A 101 0.18 6.61 17.28
N ALA A 102 1.14 6.92 18.15
CA ALA A 102 0.92 7.38 19.50
C ALA A 102 1.69 8.69 19.66
N ASP A 103 0.98 9.75 20.05
CA ASP A 103 1.56 11.10 20.21
C ASP A 103 2.32 11.61 18.97
N GLY A 104 1.83 11.23 17.78
CA GLY A 104 2.43 11.60 16.48
C GLY A 104 3.52 10.68 15.98
N GLU A 105 4.06 9.79 16.80
CA GLU A 105 5.12 8.86 16.44
C GLU A 105 4.59 7.46 16.13
N MET A 106 5.17 6.80 15.12
CA MET A 106 4.89 5.40 14.82
C MET A 106 5.50 4.52 15.90
N THR A 107 4.69 3.60 16.46
CA THR A 107 5.16 2.76 17.57
C THR A 107 4.52 1.37 17.53
N ILE A 108 5.26 0.34 17.93
CA ILE A 108 4.75 -1.02 18.15
C ILE A 108 4.42 -1.15 19.63
N ARG A 109 3.14 -1.44 19.95
CA ARG A 109 2.64 -1.52 21.31
C ARG A 109 1.54 -2.57 21.43
N ARG A 110 0.67 -2.53 22.42
CA ARG A 110 -0.44 -3.49 22.69
C ARG A 110 0.06 -4.91 23.00
N GLY A 111 1.25 -5.01 23.61
CA GLY A 111 1.85 -6.31 23.92
C GLY A 111 2.48 -7.01 22.73
N PHE A 112 2.56 -6.36 21.57
CA PHE A 112 3.36 -6.88 20.47
C PHE A 112 4.85 -6.70 20.75
N GLU A 113 5.61 -7.75 20.44
CA GLU A 113 7.06 -7.75 20.56
C GLU A 113 7.69 -8.04 19.21
N VAL A 114 8.70 -7.24 18.87
CA VAL A 114 9.62 -7.55 17.79
C VAL A 114 10.61 -8.58 18.31
N LYS A 115 10.70 -9.73 17.63
CA LYS A 115 11.66 -10.76 18.02
C LYS A 115 12.98 -10.53 17.30
N PRO A 116 14.10 -10.43 18.02
CA PRO A 116 15.42 -10.23 17.43
C PRO A 116 15.75 -11.28 16.37
N GLY A 117 16.23 -10.85 15.21
CA GLY A 117 16.59 -11.71 14.08
C GLY A 117 15.42 -12.24 13.26
N GLU A 118 14.17 -12.02 13.67
CA GLU A 118 12.97 -12.33 12.85
C GLU A 118 12.94 -11.45 11.60
N LYS A 119 12.54 -12.04 10.46
CA LYS A 119 12.43 -11.37 9.16
C LYS A 119 11.03 -10.86 8.92
N TYR A 120 10.90 -9.55 8.81
CA TYR A 120 9.64 -8.85 8.66
C TYR A 120 9.40 -8.36 7.23
N LEU A 121 8.18 -8.55 6.78
CA LEU A 121 7.59 -7.86 5.63
C LEU A 121 6.71 -6.72 6.16
N VAL A 122 6.95 -5.50 5.71
CA VAL A 122 6.07 -4.36 6.03
C VAL A 122 5.02 -4.22 4.95
N CYS A 123 3.73 -4.30 5.33
CA CYS A 123 2.60 -4.30 4.41
C CYS A 123 1.66 -3.12 4.63
N GLU A 124 1.34 -2.42 3.56
CA GLU A 124 0.33 -1.36 3.49
C GLU A 124 -0.83 -1.76 2.58
N ASP A 125 -1.94 -1.05 2.63
CA ASP A 125 -2.98 -1.13 1.60
C ASP A 125 -2.55 -0.39 0.33
N ILE A 126 -2.02 0.83 0.47
CA ILE A 126 -1.53 1.67 -0.62
C ILE A 126 -0.17 2.26 -0.24
N ILE A 127 0.83 2.06 -1.08
CA ILE A 127 2.10 2.78 -0.97
C ILE A 127 2.11 3.97 -1.92
N THR A 128 2.30 5.19 -1.36
CA THR A 128 2.64 6.40 -2.11
C THR A 128 4.15 6.58 -2.11
N THR A 129 4.67 7.40 -1.22
CA THR A 129 6.12 7.57 -1.05
C THR A 129 6.75 6.54 -0.12
N GLY A 130 5.95 5.76 0.59
CA GLY A 130 6.43 4.75 1.54
C GLY A 130 6.80 5.29 2.93
N GLY A 131 6.35 6.51 3.26
CA GLY A 131 6.70 7.15 4.54
C GLY A 131 6.26 6.34 5.76
N SER A 132 4.98 5.97 5.86
CA SER A 132 4.46 5.19 6.99
C SER A 132 5.07 3.80 7.07
N ALA A 133 5.28 3.16 5.91
CA ALA A 133 5.96 1.86 5.86
C ALA A 133 7.40 1.95 6.38
N LEU A 134 8.13 3.02 6.03
CA LEU A 134 9.49 3.25 6.54
C LEU A 134 9.50 3.53 8.04
N GLU A 135 8.52 4.27 8.56
CA GLU A 135 8.40 4.52 10.00
C GLU A 135 8.16 3.21 10.77
N ALA A 136 7.25 2.35 10.30
CA ALA A 136 7.04 1.01 10.87
C ALA A 136 8.30 0.14 10.79
N ALA A 137 9.02 0.20 9.68
CA ALA A 137 10.29 -0.51 9.50
C ALA A 137 11.35 -0.08 10.54
N ARG A 138 11.43 1.21 10.87
CA ARG A 138 12.36 1.72 11.90
C ARG A 138 12.05 1.14 13.28
N GLU A 139 10.79 1.00 13.64
CA GLU A 139 10.38 0.38 14.91
C GLU A 139 10.73 -1.11 14.96
N ILE A 140 10.60 -1.83 13.84
CA ILE A 140 11.06 -3.22 13.74
C ILE A 140 12.57 -3.31 13.97
N VAL A 141 13.36 -2.49 13.29
CA VAL A 141 14.83 -2.48 13.41
C VAL A 141 15.25 -2.09 14.83
N LYS A 142 14.59 -1.11 15.44
CA LYS A 142 14.82 -0.71 16.84
C LYS A 142 14.58 -1.86 17.82
N GLY A 143 13.60 -2.73 17.53
CA GLY A 143 13.34 -3.93 18.33
C GLY A 143 14.27 -5.13 18.02
N GLY A 144 15.23 -4.97 17.10
CA GLY A 144 16.17 -6.03 16.71
C GLY A 144 15.69 -6.95 15.60
N GLY A 145 14.54 -6.69 14.97
CA GLY A 145 14.06 -7.39 13.79
C GLY A 145 14.76 -6.94 12.51
N GLU A 146 14.65 -7.75 11.48
CA GLU A 146 15.17 -7.45 10.14
C GLU A 146 14.00 -7.19 9.18
N VAL A 147 13.95 -6.01 8.55
CA VAL A 147 13.00 -5.76 7.46
C VAL A 147 13.61 -6.25 6.15
N VAL A 148 12.97 -7.23 5.52
CA VAL A 148 13.48 -7.88 4.30
C VAL A 148 12.77 -7.45 3.03
N ALA A 149 11.55 -6.95 3.12
CA ALA A 149 10.76 -6.48 1.98
C ALA A 149 9.61 -5.58 2.41
N TYR A 150 9.02 -4.91 1.43
CA TYR A 150 7.79 -4.14 1.56
C TYR A 150 6.71 -4.71 0.64
N ALA A 151 5.44 -4.54 1.02
CA ALA A 151 4.32 -4.97 0.20
C ALA A 151 3.14 -3.99 0.27
N ALA A 152 2.33 -3.97 -0.78
CA ALA A 152 1.06 -3.25 -0.80
C ALA A 152 0.09 -3.87 -1.82
N LEU A 153 -1.21 -3.63 -1.67
CA LEU A 153 -2.16 -3.98 -2.71
C LEU A 153 -2.00 -3.05 -3.92
N ALA A 154 -1.80 -1.76 -3.66
CA ALA A 154 -1.64 -0.74 -4.69
C ALA A 154 -0.38 0.10 -4.48
N ASN A 155 0.33 0.39 -5.59
CA ASN A 155 1.45 1.31 -5.63
C ASN A 155 1.06 2.57 -6.44
N ARG A 156 1.29 3.76 -5.87
CA ARG A 156 0.97 5.04 -6.52
C ARG A 156 2.04 5.49 -7.51
N GLY A 157 3.02 4.63 -7.83
CA GLY A 157 4.03 4.88 -8.87
C GLY A 157 5.16 5.82 -8.47
N PHE A 158 5.35 6.10 -7.17
CA PHE A 158 6.54 6.81 -6.67
C PHE A 158 7.68 5.84 -6.37
N CYS A 159 7.36 4.69 -5.82
CA CYS A 159 8.30 3.62 -5.56
C CYS A 159 8.24 2.57 -6.70
N GLN A 160 9.38 2.05 -7.07
CA GLN A 160 9.43 0.95 -8.04
C GLN A 160 9.09 -0.35 -7.35
N ARG A 161 8.10 -1.07 -7.85
CA ARG A 161 7.78 -2.42 -7.39
C ARG A 161 8.44 -3.48 -8.27
N VAL A 162 8.57 -4.69 -7.76
CA VAL A 162 9.04 -5.86 -8.52
C VAL A 162 8.16 -6.07 -9.76
N GLY A 163 8.80 -6.24 -10.91
CA GLY A 163 8.13 -6.45 -12.20
C GLY A 163 7.41 -5.23 -12.78
N SER A 164 7.64 -4.03 -12.25
CA SER A 164 7.14 -2.78 -12.84
C SER A 164 8.13 -2.19 -13.82
N GLU A 165 7.62 -1.60 -14.90
CA GLU A 165 8.40 -0.78 -15.82
C GLU A 165 8.51 0.69 -15.36
N LEU A 166 7.73 1.08 -14.33
CA LEU A 166 7.80 2.42 -13.77
C LEU A 166 9.10 2.59 -12.98
N SER A 167 9.80 3.67 -13.28
CA SER A 167 11.00 4.03 -12.54
C SER A 167 10.65 4.61 -11.17
N ARG A 168 11.52 4.36 -10.20
CA ARG A 168 11.49 5.01 -8.90
C ARG A 168 11.65 6.53 -9.05
N LYS A 169 10.85 7.29 -8.30
CA LYS A 169 10.95 8.75 -8.22
C LYS A 169 11.75 9.17 -6.97
N ASP A 170 12.32 10.37 -7.00
CA ASP A 170 13.20 10.89 -5.94
C ASP A 170 12.52 10.98 -4.56
N ASN A 171 11.21 11.18 -4.54
CA ASN A 171 10.43 11.26 -3.31
C ASN A 171 10.02 9.89 -2.73
N CYS A 172 10.39 8.77 -3.33
CA CYS A 172 10.22 7.46 -2.71
C CYS A 172 11.18 7.32 -1.53
N LYS A 173 10.62 6.99 -0.37
CA LYS A 173 11.36 6.87 0.90
C LYS A 173 11.82 5.47 1.23
N LEU A 174 11.32 4.45 0.49
CA LEU A 174 11.71 3.06 0.74
C LEU A 174 13.19 2.85 0.40
N PRO A 175 13.92 1.99 1.12
CA PRO A 175 15.31 1.64 0.79
C PRO A 175 15.44 1.02 -0.60
N LEU A 176 16.56 1.29 -1.28
CA LEU A 176 16.84 0.75 -2.62
C LEU A 176 17.15 -0.74 -2.62
N ASP A 177 17.71 -1.23 -1.53
CA ASP A 177 18.15 -2.62 -1.35
C ASP A 177 17.04 -3.57 -0.89
N LYS A 178 15.82 -3.07 -0.71
CA LYS A 178 14.67 -3.87 -0.28
C LYS A 178 13.59 -3.86 -1.36
N PRO A 179 13.10 -5.02 -1.81
CA PRO A 179 12.07 -5.08 -2.83
C PRO A 179 10.72 -4.59 -2.28
N LEU A 180 9.94 -3.98 -3.18
CA LEU A 180 8.53 -3.68 -2.99
C LEU A 180 7.70 -4.63 -3.86
N PHE A 181 6.83 -5.42 -3.25
CA PHE A 181 5.82 -6.22 -3.94
C PHE A 181 4.49 -5.46 -3.94
N ALA A 182 3.87 -5.32 -5.09
CA ALA A 182 2.52 -4.75 -5.17
C ALA A 182 1.75 -5.33 -6.35
N LEU A 183 0.43 -5.45 -6.21
CA LEU A 183 -0.40 -6.07 -7.23
C LEU A 183 -0.54 -5.21 -8.48
N ALA A 184 -0.60 -3.88 -8.32
CA ALA A 184 -0.73 -2.97 -9.45
C ALA A 184 -0.10 -1.60 -9.18
N ASP A 185 0.24 -0.91 -10.26
CA ASP A 185 0.62 0.50 -10.25
C ASP A 185 -0.59 1.36 -10.65
N PHE A 186 -0.89 2.35 -9.80
CA PHE A 186 -1.90 3.38 -10.02
C PHE A 186 -1.20 4.75 -10.07
N ALA A 187 -0.41 4.96 -11.12
CA ALA A 187 0.39 6.16 -11.31
C ALA A 187 -0.46 7.28 -11.91
N PHE A 188 -1.28 7.92 -11.08
CA PHE A 188 -2.07 9.08 -11.50
C PHE A 188 -1.26 10.36 -11.42
N GLU A 189 -1.53 11.27 -12.33
CA GLU A 189 -0.99 12.61 -12.28
C GLU A 189 -1.54 13.38 -11.07
N MET A 190 -0.67 14.20 -10.50
CA MET A 190 -1.02 15.12 -9.42
C MET A 190 -0.54 16.50 -9.78
N TYR A 191 -1.35 17.49 -9.47
CA TYR A 191 -1.10 18.88 -9.80
C TYR A 191 -1.06 19.73 -8.54
N SER A 192 -0.19 20.74 -8.49
CA SER A 192 -0.37 21.81 -7.51
C SER A 192 -1.69 22.55 -7.77
N ALA A 193 -2.31 23.11 -6.73
CA ALA A 193 -3.58 23.82 -6.88
C ALA A 193 -3.52 24.93 -7.96
N ASP A 194 -2.39 25.65 -8.03
CA ASP A 194 -2.17 26.76 -8.98
C ASP A 194 -2.04 26.28 -10.43
N ASN A 195 -1.60 25.04 -10.65
CA ASN A 195 -1.37 24.47 -11.98
C ASN A 195 -2.34 23.36 -12.35
N CYS A 196 -3.39 23.17 -11.58
CA CYS A 196 -4.37 22.11 -11.82
C CYS A 196 -5.21 22.41 -13.07
N PRO A 197 -5.19 21.53 -14.10
CA PRO A 197 -6.02 21.72 -15.29
C PRO A 197 -7.51 21.66 -14.97
N LEU A 198 -7.93 20.82 -14.02
CA LEU A 198 -9.33 20.70 -13.61
C LEU A 198 -9.85 21.98 -12.96
N CYS A 199 -8.99 22.69 -12.19
CA CYS A 199 -9.35 24.02 -11.67
C CYS A 199 -9.52 25.04 -12.79
N LYS A 200 -8.65 25.00 -13.80
CA LYS A 200 -8.73 25.91 -14.97
C LYS A 200 -10.00 25.69 -15.78
N ASP A 201 -10.51 24.46 -15.81
CA ASP A 201 -11.78 24.11 -16.45
C ASP A 201 -13.01 24.41 -15.56
N GLY A 202 -12.82 25.09 -14.42
CA GLY A 202 -13.90 25.53 -13.53
C GLY A 202 -14.38 24.47 -12.53
N SER A 203 -13.74 23.31 -12.44
CA SER A 203 -14.10 22.27 -11.47
C SER A 203 -13.56 22.60 -10.08
N VAL A 204 -14.33 22.28 -9.04
CA VAL A 204 -13.94 22.49 -7.64
C VAL A 204 -13.43 21.17 -7.05
N ALA A 205 -12.22 21.20 -6.47
CA ALA A 205 -11.63 20.04 -5.85
C ALA A 205 -12.34 19.68 -4.52
N ILE A 206 -12.74 18.44 -4.37
CA ILE A 206 -13.35 17.91 -3.14
C ILE A 206 -12.34 17.07 -2.37
N LYS A 207 -12.41 17.10 -1.03
CA LYS A 207 -11.59 16.24 -0.18
C LYS A 207 -12.31 14.91 0.00
N PRO A 208 -11.75 13.77 -0.50
CA PRO A 208 -12.38 12.48 -0.34
C PRO A 208 -12.50 12.10 1.14
N GLY A 209 -13.62 11.45 1.52
CA GLY A 209 -13.86 11.01 2.89
C GLY A 209 -14.31 12.11 3.87
N SER A 210 -14.31 13.38 3.48
CA SER A 210 -15.07 14.39 4.21
C SER A 210 -16.54 14.24 3.83
N ARG A 211 -17.39 13.87 4.80
CA ARG A 211 -18.83 14.09 4.64
C ARG A 211 -18.98 15.59 4.43
N GLY A 212 -19.46 15.98 3.26
CA GLY A 212 -19.82 17.37 3.03
C GLY A 212 -20.81 17.81 4.10
N ASN A 213 -20.46 18.84 4.85
CA ASN A 213 -21.42 19.69 5.52
C ASN A 213 -21.91 20.70 4.50
#